data_082bbc0b6e49f307e3b2ea4324ce50ea
#
_entry.id   082bbc0b6e49f307e3b2ea4324ce50ea
#
_cell.length_a   1.000
_cell.length_b   1.000
_cell.length_c   1.000
_cell.angle_alpha   90.00
_cell.angle_beta   90.00
_cell.angle_gamma   90.00
#
_symmetry.space_group_name_H-M   'P 1'
#
loop_
_entity.id
_entity.type
_entity.pdbx_description
1 polymer ?
#
loop_
_entity_poly.entity_id
_entity_poly.type
_entity_poly.pdbx_seq_one_letter_code
_entity_poly.pdbx_strand_id
1 'polypeptide(L)'
;MSSAFYAYNDAFHGLGWREGFQVSRLSEHVRTIIVNAGELAHMSLGDTKVPLTGSEMGDKEANVHESGLGLLIESGKISRISGWEEIIDEYAPSWRHDRDYDNQRAEYDEVNIIDAKGGAIIPGFVDSHTHLLWQSDRFNEISLRQKGMTYSQISKSGGGIGKTVRETRGSTIDHLVEIGRERLDMAIEYGTTTMEVKSGYG
;
A
#
# COMPACT_ATOMS: atom_id res chain seq x y z
N MET A 1 -8.62 -4.02 -14.97
CA MET A 1 -8.32 -3.92 -13.54
C MET A 1 -7.49 -2.66 -13.39
N SER A 2 -7.98 -1.64 -12.68
CA SER A 2 -7.25 -0.40 -12.48
C SER A 2 -6.22 -0.62 -11.38
N SER A 3 -4.95 -0.46 -11.70
CA SER A 3 -3.89 -0.43 -10.70
C SER A 3 -4.01 0.87 -9.93
N ALA A 4 -4.35 0.80 -8.66
CA ALA A 4 -4.31 1.96 -7.78
C ALA A 4 -2.88 2.13 -7.28
N PHE A 5 -2.29 3.31 -7.46
CA PHE A 5 -1.01 3.68 -6.90
C PHE A 5 -1.26 4.49 -5.62
N TYR A 6 -0.54 4.16 -4.56
CA TYR A 6 -0.52 4.95 -3.35
C TYR A 6 0.92 5.39 -3.10
N ALA A 7 1.14 6.70 -3.02
CA ALA A 7 2.34 7.25 -2.42
C ALA A 7 2.06 7.44 -0.92
N TYR A 8 2.84 6.79 -0.08
CA TYR A 8 2.77 6.97 1.37
C TYR A 8 3.64 8.16 1.76
N ASN A 9 3.11 9.07 2.53
CA ASN A 9 3.86 10.19 3.10
C ASN A 9 3.55 10.31 4.60
N ASP A 10 4.58 10.60 5.42
CA ASP A 10 4.53 10.81 6.87
C ASP A 10 3.50 11.88 7.34
N ALA A 11 2.86 12.59 6.41
CA ALA A 11 1.80 13.56 6.69
C ALA A 11 0.53 12.95 7.32
N PHE A 12 0.38 11.63 7.36
CA PHE A 12 -0.78 10.97 7.95
C PHE A 12 -0.67 10.73 9.46
N HIS A 13 0.48 10.94 10.08
CA HIS A 13 0.65 10.79 11.54
C HIS A 13 -0.05 11.85 12.41
N GLY A 14 -0.62 12.90 11.82
CA GLY A 14 -1.28 14.00 12.53
C GLY A 14 -2.80 13.98 12.56
N LEU A 15 -3.46 13.13 11.80
CA LEU A 15 -4.93 13.11 11.73
C LEU A 15 -5.46 11.92 12.52
N GLY A 16 -6.09 12.23 13.67
CA GLY A 16 -6.68 11.22 14.55
C GLY A 16 -7.67 10.31 13.83
N TRP A 17 -7.28 9.08 13.62
CA TRP A 17 -8.02 7.98 12.95
C TRP A 17 -9.16 7.42 13.82
N ARG A 18 -9.92 8.26 14.54
CA ARG A 18 -10.97 7.78 15.45
C ARG A 18 -12.39 7.87 14.92
N GLU A 19 -12.64 8.45 13.74
CA GLU A 19 -13.99 8.50 13.17
C GLU A 19 -13.95 8.04 11.71
N GLY A 20 -14.46 6.82 11.51
CA GLY A 20 -14.94 6.26 10.25
C GLY A 20 -14.05 6.52 9.04
N PHE A 21 -13.32 5.49 8.59
CA PHE A 21 -12.68 5.47 7.27
C PHE A 21 -13.75 5.67 6.20
N GLN A 22 -14.16 6.93 5.97
CA GLN A 22 -14.70 7.28 4.68
C GLN A 22 -13.51 7.20 3.72
N VAL A 23 -13.47 6.16 2.90
CA VAL A 23 -12.91 6.31 1.57
C VAL A 23 -13.73 7.44 0.97
N SER A 24 -13.29 8.68 1.19
CA SER A 24 -13.76 9.77 0.36
C SER A 24 -13.41 9.28 -1.03
N ARG A 25 -14.43 8.92 -1.82
CA ARG A 25 -14.26 8.82 -3.26
C ARG A 25 -13.55 10.11 -3.59
N LEU A 26 -12.24 10.03 -3.89
CA LEU A 26 -11.55 11.13 -4.54
C LEU A 26 -12.53 11.52 -5.62
N SER A 27 -13.07 12.74 -5.54
CA SER A 27 -14.11 13.17 -6.48
C SER A 27 -13.61 12.78 -7.85
N GLU A 28 -14.44 12.21 -8.71
CA GLU A 28 -14.03 11.65 -10.02
C GLU A 28 -13.27 12.66 -10.89
N HIS A 29 -13.04 13.87 -10.39
CA HIS A 29 -12.43 15.02 -11.06
C HIS A 29 -11.15 15.54 -10.39
N VAL A 30 -10.69 14.98 -9.26
CA VAL A 30 -9.45 15.46 -8.64
C VAL A 30 -8.24 14.84 -9.34
N ARG A 31 -7.42 15.70 -9.91
CA ARG A 31 -6.08 15.33 -10.39
C ARG A 31 -5.14 15.14 -9.21
N THR A 32 -4.24 14.18 -9.31
CA THR A 32 -3.12 14.04 -8.38
C THR A 32 -1.82 14.09 -9.18
N ILE A 33 -0.90 14.92 -8.74
CA ILE A 33 0.43 15.02 -9.32
C ILE A 33 1.42 14.54 -8.27
N ILE A 34 2.29 13.60 -8.64
CA ILE A 34 3.43 13.20 -7.82
C ILE A 34 4.66 13.85 -8.41
N VAL A 35 5.39 14.61 -7.60
CA VAL A 35 6.58 15.34 -8.01
C VAL A 35 7.84 14.84 -7.32
N ASN A 36 9.00 15.25 -7.83
CA ASN A 36 10.28 15.03 -7.19
C ASN A 36 10.58 13.56 -6.88
N ALA A 37 10.22 12.67 -7.83
CA ALA A 37 10.60 11.26 -7.74
C ALA A 37 12.12 11.07 -7.90
N GLY A 38 12.70 10.17 -7.13
CA GLY A 38 14.05 9.69 -7.34
C GLY A 38 14.10 8.76 -8.56
N GLU A 39 13.83 7.48 -8.39
CA GLU A 39 13.66 6.54 -9.48
C GLU A 39 12.18 6.15 -9.58
N LEU A 40 11.72 5.84 -10.79
CA LEU A 40 10.36 5.37 -11.03
C LEU A 40 10.41 4.01 -11.72
N ALA A 41 9.97 2.96 -11.02
CA ALA A 41 9.86 1.63 -11.59
C ALA A 41 8.40 1.35 -12.01
N HIS A 42 8.18 1.05 -13.28
CA HIS A 42 6.82 0.76 -13.78
C HIS A 42 6.52 -0.72 -13.94
N MET A 43 7.56 -1.58 -13.95
CA MET A 43 7.45 -3.04 -14.01
C MET A 43 6.52 -3.56 -15.11
N SER A 44 6.54 -2.90 -16.29
CA SER A 44 5.66 -3.24 -17.41
C SER A 44 6.37 -2.96 -18.75
N LEU A 45 6.41 -3.94 -19.62
CA LEU A 45 6.92 -3.80 -21.00
C LEU A 45 5.81 -3.52 -22.03
N GLY A 46 4.74 -2.87 -21.61
CA GLY A 46 3.66 -2.41 -22.48
C GLY A 46 2.38 -3.25 -22.42
N ASP A 47 2.43 -4.58 -22.31
CA ASP A 47 1.23 -5.40 -22.06
C ASP A 47 1.11 -5.74 -20.59
N THR A 48 0.24 -5.01 -19.88
CA THR A 48 -0.01 -5.22 -18.44
C THR A 48 -0.68 -6.56 -18.10
N LYS A 49 -1.06 -7.36 -19.09
CA LYS A 49 -1.64 -8.69 -18.89
C LYS A 49 -0.59 -9.79 -18.86
N VAL A 50 0.61 -9.50 -19.31
CA VAL A 50 1.73 -10.44 -19.32
C VAL A 50 2.68 -10.10 -18.19
N PRO A 51 2.90 -11.00 -17.22
CA PRO A 51 3.84 -10.74 -16.13
C PRO A 51 5.27 -10.75 -16.64
N LEU A 52 6.10 -9.86 -16.13
CA LEU A 52 7.56 -9.95 -16.33
C LEU A 52 8.11 -11.17 -15.61
N THR A 53 9.01 -11.88 -16.24
CA THR A 53 9.62 -13.11 -15.68
C THR A 53 11.11 -13.17 -15.92
N GLY A 54 11.83 -13.85 -15.04
CA GLY A 54 13.25 -14.13 -15.21
C GLY A 54 14.08 -12.87 -15.44
N SER A 55 14.84 -12.83 -16.54
CA SER A 55 15.73 -11.71 -16.88
C SER A 55 14.99 -10.39 -17.17
N GLU A 56 13.73 -10.47 -17.63
CA GLU A 56 12.93 -9.27 -17.90
C GLU A 56 12.70 -8.42 -16.63
N MET A 57 12.53 -9.08 -15.48
CA MET A 57 12.38 -8.38 -14.19
C MET A 57 13.67 -7.66 -13.76
N GLY A 58 14.83 -8.21 -14.13
CA GLY A 58 16.15 -7.66 -13.82
C GLY A 58 16.63 -6.57 -14.77
N ASP A 59 15.91 -6.33 -15.85
CA ASP A 59 16.27 -5.30 -16.84
C ASP A 59 15.92 -3.91 -16.31
N LYS A 60 16.93 -3.26 -15.71
CA LYS A 60 16.76 -1.92 -15.13
C LYS A 60 16.47 -0.86 -16.20
N GLU A 61 17.10 -0.96 -17.36
CA GLU A 61 16.91 0.03 -18.44
C GLU A 61 15.48 -0.01 -18.98
N ALA A 62 14.88 -1.20 -19.05
CA ALA A 62 13.52 -1.36 -19.52
C ALA A 62 12.45 -1.03 -18.46
N ASN A 63 12.76 -1.20 -17.17
CA ASN A 63 11.75 -1.16 -16.10
C ASN A 63 11.83 0.07 -15.18
N VAL A 64 12.92 0.83 -15.22
CA VAL A 64 13.16 1.94 -14.29
C VAL A 64 13.52 3.21 -15.06
N HIS A 65 12.78 4.26 -14.78
CA HIS A 65 13.13 5.60 -15.24
C HIS A 65 14.04 6.28 -14.19
N GLU A 66 14.95 7.10 -14.67
CA GLU A 66 15.82 7.92 -13.82
C GLU A 66 15.04 9.03 -13.09
N SER A 67 15.73 9.71 -12.16
CA SER A 67 15.15 10.80 -11.37
C SER A 67 14.68 11.99 -12.21
N GLY A 68 13.82 12.82 -11.62
CA GLY A 68 13.30 14.05 -12.23
C GLY A 68 11.97 13.89 -12.95
N LEU A 69 11.39 12.69 -12.91
CA LEU A 69 10.05 12.46 -13.43
C LEU A 69 8.98 12.74 -12.38
N GLY A 70 7.77 12.98 -12.86
CA GLY A 70 6.55 13.03 -12.09
C GLY A 70 5.47 12.20 -12.75
N LEU A 71 4.39 12.03 -12.01
CA LEU A 71 3.19 11.30 -12.43
C LEU A 71 2.00 12.26 -12.40
N LEU A 72 1.23 12.29 -13.48
CA LEU A 72 -0.11 12.85 -13.48
C LEU A 72 -1.11 11.69 -13.39
N ILE A 73 -2.00 11.77 -12.42
CA ILE A 73 -3.05 10.79 -12.17
C ILE A 73 -4.39 11.49 -12.34
N GLU A 74 -5.22 11.01 -13.27
CA GLU A 74 -6.55 11.52 -13.55
C GLU A 74 -7.55 10.37 -13.50
N SER A 75 -8.65 10.57 -12.82
CA SER A 75 -9.71 9.54 -12.69
C SER A 75 -9.17 8.16 -12.26
N GLY A 76 -8.20 8.16 -11.33
CA GLY A 76 -7.58 6.95 -10.79
C GLY A 76 -6.65 6.21 -11.76
N LYS A 77 -6.20 6.85 -12.83
CA LYS A 77 -5.26 6.30 -13.81
C LYS A 77 -4.06 7.21 -14.00
N ILE A 78 -2.89 6.62 -14.19
CA ILE A 78 -1.72 7.39 -14.65
C ILE A 78 -1.99 7.79 -16.09
N SER A 79 -2.13 9.10 -16.31
CA SER A 79 -2.35 9.68 -17.62
C SER A 79 -1.07 10.15 -18.29
N ARG A 80 -0.04 10.53 -17.47
CA ARG A 80 1.23 11.01 -17.99
C ARG A 80 2.38 10.68 -17.03
N ILE A 81 3.52 10.35 -17.61
CA ILE A 81 4.83 10.29 -16.94
C ILE A 81 5.77 11.18 -17.75
N SER A 82 6.27 12.25 -17.17
CA SER A 82 7.24 13.16 -17.82
C SER A 82 8.00 13.95 -16.75
N GLY A 83 8.86 14.90 -17.15
CA GLY A 83 9.45 15.82 -16.19
C GLY A 83 8.40 16.44 -15.28
N TRP A 84 8.60 16.35 -13.97
CA TRP A 84 7.58 16.81 -13.02
C TRP A 84 7.36 18.34 -13.13
N GLU A 85 8.39 19.09 -13.53
CA GLU A 85 8.28 20.53 -13.74
C GLU A 85 7.32 20.87 -14.89
N GLU A 86 7.35 20.09 -15.99
CA GLU A 86 6.44 20.27 -17.12
C GLU A 86 4.99 20.02 -16.70
N ILE A 87 4.76 18.98 -15.88
CA ILE A 87 3.43 18.66 -15.38
C ILE A 87 2.90 19.79 -14.49
N ILE A 88 3.75 20.33 -13.61
CA ILE A 88 3.37 21.45 -12.72
C ILE A 88 3.08 22.70 -13.54
N ASP A 89 3.89 23.04 -14.54
CA ASP A 89 3.65 24.22 -15.37
C ASP A 89 2.31 24.18 -16.10
N GLU A 90 1.89 23.00 -16.50
CA GLU A 90 0.65 22.82 -17.24
C GLU A 90 -0.58 22.72 -16.34
N TYR A 91 -0.49 22.01 -15.20
CA TYR A 91 -1.65 21.62 -14.39
C TYR A 91 -1.76 22.30 -13.04
N ALA A 92 -0.66 22.85 -12.52
CA ALA A 92 -0.62 23.51 -11.21
C ALA A 92 0.40 24.65 -11.17
N PRO A 93 0.35 25.63 -12.10
CA PRO A 93 1.36 26.71 -12.19
C PRO A 93 1.42 27.57 -10.94
N SER A 94 0.34 27.69 -10.19
CA SER A 94 0.30 28.42 -8.92
C SER A 94 1.19 27.83 -7.84
N TRP A 95 1.40 26.52 -7.86
CA TRP A 95 2.20 25.80 -6.85
C TRP A 95 3.70 26.19 -6.86
N ARG A 96 4.27 26.61 -8.00
CA ARG A 96 5.68 27.05 -8.10
C ARG A 96 6.03 28.30 -7.30
N HIS A 97 5.03 29.10 -6.97
CA HIS A 97 5.24 30.39 -6.31
C HIS A 97 5.17 30.31 -4.77
N ASP A 98 4.67 29.22 -4.24
CA ASP A 98 4.52 29.03 -2.81
C ASP A 98 5.50 27.96 -2.32
N ARG A 99 6.68 28.40 -1.82
CA ARG A 99 7.78 27.49 -1.42
C ARG A 99 7.64 26.89 -0.02
N ASP A 100 6.51 27.07 0.64
CA ASP A 100 6.20 26.38 1.89
C ASP A 100 5.66 24.99 1.59
N TYR A 101 6.60 24.06 1.51
CA TYR A 101 6.44 22.65 1.11
C TYR A 101 5.80 21.78 2.20
N ASP A 102 4.62 22.08 2.63
CA ASP A 102 3.81 21.12 3.38
C ASP A 102 2.55 20.82 2.56
N ASN A 103 2.46 19.59 2.05
CA ASN A 103 1.26 18.91 1.52
C ASN A 103 0.01 19.80 1.34
N GLN A 104 0.14 20.93 0.65
CA GLN A 104 -0.98 21.84 0.45
C GLN A 104 -1.67 21.48 -0.85
N ARG A 105 -2.94 21.15 -0.69
CA ARG A 105 -3.92 21.22 -1.74
C ARG A 105 -3.74 22.57 -2.43
N ALA A 106 -3.31 22.58 -3.69
CA ALA A 106 -3.31 23.82 -4.47
C ALA A 106 -4.76 24.21 -4.65
N GLU A 107 -5.23 25.08 -3.76
CA GLU A 107 -6.64 25.42 -3.57
C GLU A 107 -7.28 26.05 -4.82
N TYR A 108 -6.41 26.48 -5.76
CA TYR A 108 -6.82 27.17 -6.98
C TYR A 108 -6.94 26.29 -8.21
N ASP A 109 -6.28 25.08 -8.22
CA ASP A 109 -6.18 24.29 -9.43
C ASP A 109 -6.93 22.94 -9.36
N GLU A 110 -7.67 22.67 -8.25
CA GLU A 110 -8.32 21.37 -7.97
C GLU A 110 -7.37 20.17 -8.11
N VAL A 111 -6.08 20.37 -7.78
CA VAL A 111 -5.02 19.39 -7.91
C VAL A 111 -4.48 19.02 -6.54
N ASN A 112 -4.29 17.72 -6.31
CA ASN A 112 -3.58 17.21 -5.15
C ASN A 112 -2.12 16.96 -5.54
N ILE A 113 -1.16 17.58 -4.82
CA ILE A 113 0.26 17.43 -5.09
C ILE A 113 0.90 16.61 -3.98
N ILE A 114 1.66 15.58 -4.37
CA ILE A 114 2.42 14.71 -3.48
C ILE A 114 3.89 14.84 -3.83
N ASP A 115 4.69 15.33 -2.91
CA ASP A 115 6.16 15.38 -3.07
C ASP A 115 6.78 14.06 -2.63
N ALA A 116 7.39 13.34 -3.57
CA ALA A 116 8.11 12.11 -3.28
C ALA A 116 9.45 12.32 -2.56
N LYS A 117 9.91 13.58 -2.40
CA LYS A 117 11.13 13.96 -1.68
C LYS A 117 12.38 13.20 -2.13
N GLY A 118 12.48 12.88 -3.40
CA GLY A 118 13.56 12.08 -3.97
C GLY A 118 13.42 10.56 -3.70
N GLY A 119 12.33 10.14 -3.11
CA GLY A 119 12.03 8.71 -2.90
C GLY A 119 11.72 7.99 -4.20
N ALA A 120 11.97 6.69 -4.24
CA ALA A 120 11.60 5.85 -5.36
C ALA A 120 10.08 5.65 -5.41
N ILE A 121 9.53 5.64 -6.63
CA ILE A 121 8.13 5.27 -6.87
C ILE A 121 8.09 3.89 -7.48
N ILE A 122 7.36 2.99 -6.85
CA ILE A 122 7.15 1.62 -7.32
C ILE A 122 5.67 1.27 -7.33
N PRO A 123 5.22 0.30 -8.13
CA PRO A 123 3.88 -0.24 -8.02
C PRO A 123 3.61 -0.79 -6.62
N GLY A 124 2.40 -0.57 -6.10
CA GLY A 124 1.99 -1.15 -4.83
C GLY A 124 2.05 -2.67 -4.86
N PHE A 125 2.45 -3.29 -3.74
CA PHE A 125 2.54 -4.74 -3.65
C PHE A 125 1.17 -5.40 -3.69
N VAL A 126 1.13 -6.58 -4.29
CA VAL A 126 -0.05 -7.44 -4.33
C VAL A 126 0.21 -8.67 -3.46
N ASP A 127 -0.51 -8.79 -2.37
CA ASP A 127 -0.51 -10.00 -1.55
C ASP A 127 -1.62 -10.94 -2.04
N SER A 128 -1.21 -12.02 -2.67
CA SER A 128 -2.12 -12.97 -3.30
C SER A 128 -2.62 -14.07 -2.34
N HIS A 129 -2.16 -14.10 -1.09
CA HIS A 129 -2.59 -15.11 -0.13
C HIS A 129 -2.37 -14.68 1.32
N THR A 130 -3.38 -14.07 1.94
CA THR A 130 -3.33 -13.68 3.34
C THR A 130 -4.58 -14.12 4.10
N HIS A 131 -4.37 -14.72 5.28
CA HIS A 131 -5.42 -14.92 6.28
C HIS A 131 -5.48 -13.70 7.18
N LEU A 132 -6.34 -12.74 6.84
CA LEU A 132 -6.41 -11.46 7.56
C LEU A 132 -7.12 -11.58 8.91
N LEU A 133 -8.22 -12.35 8.96
CA LEU A 133 -9.11 -12.40 10.11
C LEU A 133 -8.85 -13.66 10.95
N TRP A 134 -8.20 -13.46 12.07
CA TRP A 134 -7.97 -14.50 13.08
C TRP A 134 -7.60 -13.86 14.42
N GLN A 135 -8.00 -14.54 15.50
CA GLN A 135 -7.68 -14.16 16.87
C GLN A 135 -6.56 -15.02 17.42
N SER A 136 -5.80 -14.44 18.36
CA SER A 136 -4.71 -15.09 19.07
C SER A 136 -3.41 -15.20 18.30
N ASP A 137 -2.34 -15.31 19.06
CA ASP A 137 -1.02 -15.64 18.57
C ASP A 137 -0.56 -17.02 19.06
N ARG A 138 0.54 -17.47 18.51
CA ARG A 138 1.20 -18.71 18.89
C ARG A 138 2.67 -18.49 19.27
N PHE A 139 3.04 -17.30 19.72
CA PHE A 139 4.42 -16.97 20.05
C PHE A 139 5.01 -17.94 21.10
N ASN A 140 4.20 -18.36 22.06
CA ASN A 140 4.62 -19.34 23.06
C ASN A 140 5.06 -20.69 22.46
N GLU A 141 4.57 -21.05 21.28
CA GLU A 141 4.95 -22.30 20.60
C GLU A 141 6.40 -22.26 20.12
N ILE A 142 6.96 -21.08 19.86
CA ILE A 142 8.36 -20.91 19.46
C ILE A 142 9.26 -21.46 20.56
N SER A 143 9.04 -21.06 21.81
CA SER A 143 9.78 -21.56 22.97
C SER A 143 9.64 -23.06 23.17
N LEU A 144 8.44 -23.62 22.93
CA LEU A 144 8.19 -25.05 23.03
C LEU A 144 8.96 -25.83 21.97
N ARG A 145 9.00 -25.31 20.71
CA ARG A 145 9.80 -25.90 19.63
C ARG A 145 11.29 -25.85 19.92
N GLN A 146 11.79 -24.74 20.45
CA GLN A 146 13.20 -24.60 20.86
C GLN A 146 13.58 -25.59 21.96
N LYS A 147 12.64 -25.98 22.83
CA LYS A 147 12.80 -27.03 23.84
C LYS A 147 12.66 -28.47 23.27
N GLY A 148 12.51 -28.61 21.95
CA GLY A 148 12.43 -29.89 21.27
C GLY A 148 11.03 -30.49 21.16
N MET A 149 9.96 -29.77 21.51
CA MET A 149 8.60 -30.30 21.31
C MET A 149 8.25 -30.35 19.83
N THR A 150 7.69 -31.46 19.40
CA THR A 150 7.16 -31.64 18.05
C THR A 150 5.83 -30.89 17.88
N TYR A 151 5.48 -30.57 16.63
CA TYR A 151 4.18 -29.98 16.32
C TYR A 151 3.01 -30.82 16.86
N SER A 152 3.09 -32.15 16.74
CA SER A 152 2.08 -33.05 17.26
C SER A 152 1.88 -32.93 18.77
N GLN A 153 2.99 -32.83 19.53
CA GLN A 153 2.93 -32.65 20.99
C GLN A 153 2.31 -31.30 21.36
N ILE A 154 2.71 -30.22 20.68
CA ILE A 154 2.14 -28.87 20.89
C ILE A 154 0.64 -28.88 20.56
N SER A 155 0.23 -29.49 19.45
CA SER A 155 -1.18 -29.59 19.07
C SER A 155 -2.01 -30.40 20.06
N LYS A 156 -1.49 -31.52 20.57
CA LYS A 156 -2.15 -32.35 21.59
C LYS A 156 -2.29 -31.63 22.94
N SER A 157 -1.37 -30.72 23.26
CA SER A 157 -1.46 -29.87 24.47
C SER A 157 -2.36 -28.64 24.30
N GLY A 158 -3.11 -28.57 23.21
CA GLY A 158 -4.09 -27.51 22.97
C GLY A 158 -3.57 -26.33 22.12
N GLY A 159 -2.32 -26.39 21.63
CA GLY A 159 -1.73 -25.42 20.70
C GLY A 159 -2.06 -25.71 19.24
N GLY A 160 -1.20 -25.21 18.36
CA GLY A 160 -1.31 -25.36 16.92
C GLY A 160 -2.50 -24.62 16.33
N ILE A 161 -2.86 -25.00 15.11
CA ILE A 161 -3.99 -24.37 14.38
C ILE A 161 -5.31 -24.48 15.16
N GLY A 162 -5.50 -25.56 15.93
CA GLY A 162 -6.70 -25.74 16.75
C GLY A 162 -6.90 -24.67 17.82
N LYS A 163 -5.82 -24.09 18.36
CA LYS A 163 -5.88 -22.92 19.26
C LYS A 163 -6.45 -21.73 18.51
N THR A 164 -5.86 -21.38 17.37
CA THR A 164 -6.29 -20.23 16.55
C THR A 164 -7.77 -20.36 16.14
N VAL A 165 -8.20 -21.57 15.71
CA VAL A 165 -9.61 -21.82 15.34
C VAL A 165 -10.54 -21.58 16.52
N ARG A 166 -10.24 -22.13 17.71
CA ARG A 166 -11.09 -21.96 18.90
C ARG A 166 -11.21 -20.50 19.32
N GLU A 167 -10.09 -19.77 19.32
CA GLU A 167 -10.05 -18.38 19.76
C GLU A 167 -10.72 -17.46 18.74
N THR A 168 -10.54 -17.71 17.44
CA THR A 168 -11.24 -16.97 16.38
C THR A 168 -12.75 -17.16 16.46
N ARG A 169 -13.22 -18.40 16.64
CA ARG A 169 -14.65 -18.69 16.81
C ARG A 169 -15.26 -18.13 18.09
N GLY A 170 -14.44 -17.96 19.12
CA GLY A 170 -14.85 -17.36 20.39
C GLY A 170 -14.86 -15.83 20.37
N SER A 171 -14.33 -15.20 19.32
CA SER A 171 -14.25 -13.74 19.21
C SER A 171 -15.55 -13.14 18.68
N THR A 172 -15.82 -11.90 19.07
CA THR A 172 -16.91 -11.13 18.48
C THR A 172 -16.56 -10.65 17.07
N ILE A 173 -17.58 -10.41 16.26
CA ILE A 173 -17.39 -9.85 14.90
C ILE A 173 -16.70 -8.48 14.98
N ASP A 174 -17.11 -7.62 15.91
CA ASP A 174 -16.55 -6.28 16.07
C ASP A 174 -15.04 -6.35 16.38
N HIS A 175 -14.65 -7.26 17.26
CA HIS A 175 -13.22 -7.45 17.57
C HIS A 175 -12.41 -7.99 16.38
N LEU A 176 -12.97 -8.91 15.60
CA LEU A 176 -12.30 -9.39 14.39
C LEU A 176 -12.18 -8.29 13.32
N VAL A 177 -13.18 -7.40 13.21
CA VAL A 177 -13.14 -6.24 12.32
C VAL A 177 -12.04 -5.27 12.74
N GLU A 178 -11.91 -4.99 14.05
CA GLU A 178 -10.85 -4.13 14.59
C GLU A 178 -9.45 -4.67 14.26
N ILE A 179 -9.20 -5.93 14.58
CA ILE A 179 -7.93 -6.60 14.26
C ILE A 179 -7.67 -6.60 12.74
N GLY A 180 -8.70 -6.82 11.94
CA GLY A 180 -8.59 -6.79 10.48
C GLY A 180 -8.16 -5.42 9.97
N ARG A 181 -8.71 -4.34 10.53
CA ARG A 181 -8.32 -2.96 10.19
C ARG A 181 -6.87 -2.68 10.55
N GLU A 182 -6.45 -3.00 11.77
CA GLU A 182 -5.05 -2.82 12.20
C GLU A 182 -4.07 -3.53 11.27
N ARG A 183 -4.41 -4.74 10.82
CA ARG A 183 -3.56 -5.50 9.90
C ARG A 183 -3.55 -4.93 8.49
N LEU A 184 -4.67 -4.38 8.02
CA LEU A 184 -4.72 -3.68 6.74
C LEU A 184 -3.91 -2.39 6.77
N ASP A 185 -4.00 -1.63 7.85
CA ASP A 185 -3.21 -0.41 8.03
C ASP A 185 -1.71 -0.73 8.02
N MET A 186 -1.32 -1.77 8.74
CA MET A 186 0.07 -2.27 8.71
C MET A 186 0.48 -2.71 7.30
N ALA A 187 -0.38 -3.42 6.57
CA ALA A 187 -0.07 -3.85 5.20
C ALA A 187 0.15 -2.67 4.27
N ILE A 188 -0.66 -1.61 4.41
CA ILE A 188 -0.50 -0.35 3.65
C ILE A 188 0.82 0.33 4.01
N GLU A 189 1.16 0.43 5.30
CA GLU A 189 2.43 0.99 5.76
C GLU A 189 3.66 0.32 5.12
N TYR A 190 3.55 -0.98 4.83
CA TYR A 190 4.59 -1.74 4.14
C TYR A 190 4.40 -1.83 2.62
N GLY A 191 3.50 -1.03 2.05
CA GLY A 191 3.34 -0.87 0.60
C GLY A 191 2.41 -1.89 -0.07
N THR A 192 1.68 -2.72 0.68
CA THR A 192 0.67 -3.62 0.09
C THR A 192 -0.62 -2.86 -0.19
N THR A 193 -0.96 -2.71 -1.47
CA THR A 193 -2.14 -1.96 -1.92
C THR A 193 -3.28 -2.82 -2.43
N THR A 194 -3.01 -4.10 -2.63
CA THR A 194 -3.99 -5.08 -3.08
C THR A 194 -3.77 -6.39 -2.32
N MET A 195 -4.85 -6.95 -1.77
CA MET A 195 -4.74 -8.15 -0.94
C MET A 195 -5.89 -9.11 -1.23
N GLU A 196 -5.58 -10.40 -1.35
CA GLU A 196 -6.56 -11.46 -1.29
C GLU A 196 -6.77 -11.86 0.17
N VAL A 197 -7.97 -11.69 0.68
CA VAL A 197 -8.33 -12.07 2.05
C VAL A 197 -9.00 -13.43 2.05
N LYS A 198 -8.33 -14.42 2.62
CA LYS A 198 -8.88 -15.78 2.77
C LYS A 198 -9.50 -15.98 4.16
N SER A 199 -10.68 -16.57 4.21
CA SER A 199 -11.20 -17.17 5.44
C SER A 199 -10.38 -18.43 5.77
N GLY A 200 -10.15 -18.75 7.04
CA GLY A 200 -9.29 -19.88 7.34
C GLY A 200 -9.40 -20.46 8.76
N TYR A 201 -9.95 -19.73 9.69
CA TYR A 201 -9.93 -20.11 11.10
C TYR A 201 -11.32 -20.07 11.78
N GLY A 202 -12.36 -19.73 11.04
CA GLY A 202 -13.70 -19.56 11.56
C GLY A 202 -14.77 -20.41 10.88
#